data_117b10b6d2a30c85300d4ab4c83e576a
#
_entry.id   117b10b6d2a30c85300d4ab4c83e576a
#
_cell.length_a   1.000
_cell.length_b   1.000
_cell.length_c   1.000
_cell.angle_alpha   90.00
_cell.angle_beta   90.00
_cell.angle_gamma   90.00
#
_symmetry.space_group_name_H-M   'P 1'
#
loop_
_entity.id
_entity.type
_entity.pdbx_description
1 polymer ?
#
loop_
_entity_poly.entity_id
_entity_poly.type
_entity_poly.pdbx_seq_one_letter_code
_entity_poly.pdbx_strand_id
1 'polypeptide(L)'
;MEDNKTYYNDFCKKNELPIFFQPWWLDATAGKNNWGVAIYEKSNEVFGVLPFFYKNKTILKFLGLPIFSQHLGPWLIYPKGQKNNTKLAFEKEVLTNLINLLPKANVSVIKAHHSIQNILPFVWKGFNSTVKYTYILKDILKKEATLLENLSSGTRKNIKKAQKIVEISESEDVSELFNLIQQTFNRQRMKVPFNGNQLLNLYNCCKEKKSCKILLAKDKENNIHLSLIHI
;
A
#
# COMPACT_ATOMS: atom_id res chain seq x y z
N MET A 1 -19.81 6.74 10.98
CA MET A 1 -18.52 6.14 10.55
C MET A 1 -18.54 4.60 10.57
N GLU A 2 -19.16 3.98 11.54
CA GLU A 2 -19.28 2.49 11.58
C GLU A 2 -20.09 1.93 10.40
N ASP A 3 -21.21 2.53 10.06
CA ASP A 3 -22.03 2.12 8.92
C ASP A 3 -21.25 2.10 7.61
N ASN A 4 -20.41 3.13 7.36
CA ASN A 4 -19.59 3.19 6.16
C ASN A 4 -18.52 2.09 6.10
N LYS A 5 -18.00 1.62 7.25
CA LYS A 5 -17.00 0.55 7.28
C LYS A 5 -17.61 -0.81 6.96
N THR A 6 -18.80 -1.08 7.50
CA THR A 6 -19.52 -2.33 7.19
C THR A 6 -19.84 -2.39 5.72
N TYR A 7 -20.38 -1.31 5.16
CA TYR A 7 -20.65 -1.19 3.73
C TYR A 7 -19.38 -1.33 2.88
N TYR A 8 -18.28 -0.67 3.29
CA TYR A 8 -17.00 -0.76 2.62
C TYR A 8 -16.39 -2.17 2.64
N ASN A 9 -16.57 -2.89 3.74
CA ASN A 9 -16.12 -4.28 3.83
C ASN A 9 -16.84 -5.17 2.80
N ASP A 10 -18.14 -4.99 2.64
CA ASP A 10 -18.91 -5.74 1.63
C ASP A 10 -18.59 -5.28 0.21
N PHE A 11 -18.29 -4.00 0.02
CA PHE A 11 -17.78 -3.49 -1.24
C PHE A 11 -16.44 -4.13 -1.62
N CYS A 12 -15.49 -4.25 -0.67
CA CYS A 12 -14.19 -4.89 -0.92
C CYS A 12 -14.28 -6.38 -1.22
N LYS A 13 -15.30 -7.10 -0.69
CA LYS A 13 -15.54 -8.51 -1.03
C LYS A 13 -16.02 -8.68 -2.49
N LYS A 14 -16.71 -7.69 -3.03
CA LYS A 14 -17.27 -7.72 -4.39
C LYS A 14 -16.32 -7.14 -5.44
N ASN A 15 -15.30 -6.39 -5.03
CA ASN A 15 -14.38 -5.68 -5.89
C ASN A 15 -12.94 -6.01 -5.52
N GLU A 16 -12.10 -6.25 -6.51
CA GLU A 16 -10.66 -6.48 -6.31
C GLU A 16 -9.93 -5.16 -6.07
N LEU A 17 -9.79 -4.76 -4.81
CA LEU A 17 -9.00 -3.62 -4.42
C LEU A 17 -7.58 -4.06 -3.98
N PRO A 18 -6.57 -3.20 -4.20
CA PRO A 18 -5.22 -3.46 -3.69
C PRO A 18 -5.18 -3.73 -2.19
N ILE A 19 -4.18 -4.47 -1.74
CA ILE A 19 -4.06 -4.93 -0.34
C ILE A 19 -4.15 -3.77 0.67
N PHE A 20 -3.53 -2.63 0.37
CA PHE A 20 -3.51 -1.46 1.26
C PHE A 20 -4.90 -0.82 1.46
N PHE A 21 -5.87 -1.16 0.61
CA PHE A 21 -7.26 -0.70 0.72
C PHE A 21 -8.14 -1.66 1.52
N GLN A 22 -7.67 -2.88 1.78
CA GLN A 22 -8.47 -3.89 2.46
C GLN A 22 -8.76 -3.50 3.91
N PRO A 23 -10.01 -3.67 4.41
CA PRO A 23 -10.38 -3.33 5.79
C PRO A 23 -9.48 -3.98 6.83
N TRP A 24 -9.15 -5.27 6.65
CA TRP A 24 -8.28 -6.00 7.56
C TRP A 24 -6.85 -5.42 7.61
N TRP A 25 -6.34 -4.90 6.48
CA TRP A 25 -5.05 -4.21 6.42
C TRP A 25 -5.09 -2.90 7.21
N LEU A 26 -6.17 -2.12 7.02
CA LEU A 26 -6.37 -0.86 7.72
C LEU A 26 -6.53 -1.09 9.22
N ASP A 27 -7.25 -2.15 9.63
CA ASP A 27 -7.36 -2.55 11.04
C ASP A 27 -6.00 -2.91 11.64
N ALA A 28 -5.17 -3.68 10.92
CA ALA A 28 -3.87 -4.13 11.39
C ALA A 28 -2.85 -2.99 11.50
N THR A 29 -2.88 -2.02 10.58
CA THR A 29 -1.86 -0.98 10.45
C THR A 29 -2.24 0.36 11.10
N ALA A 30 -3.51 0.72 11.08
CA ALA A 30 -4.05 1.93 11.68
C ALA A 30 -4.66 1.71 13.07
N GLY A 31 -5.18 0.50 13.30
CA GLY A 31 -6.09 0.19 14.40
C GLY A 31 -7.55 0.53 14.04
N LYS A 32 -8.47 -0.28 14.53
CA LYS A 32 -9.90 -0.24 14.15
C LYS A 32 -10.55 1.15 14.22
N ASN A 33 -10.10 2.01 15.14
CA ASN A 33 -10.73 3.31 15.40
C ASN A 33 -10.05 4.49 14.69
N ASN A 34 -8.92 4.25 14.00
CA ASN A 34 -8.10 5.34 13.43
C ASN A 34 -8.16 5.41 11.91
N TRP A 35 -9.11 4.75 11.27
CA TRP A 35 -9.34 4.89 9.85
C TRP A 35 -10.83 5.02 9.54
N GLY A 36 -11.14 5.53 8.38
CA GLY A 36 -12.48 5.66 7.85
C GLY A 36 -12.46 5.58 6.33
N VAL A 37 -13.63 5.72 5.74
CA VAL A 37 -13.79 5.73 4.29
C VAL A 37 -14.83 6.75 3.88
N ALA A 38 -14.49 7.58 2.89
CA ALA A 38 -15.44 8.37 2.14
C ALA A 38 -15.94 7.53 0.96
N ILE A 39 -17.25 7.47 0.77
CA ILE A 39 -17.88 6.69 -0.29
C ILE A 39 -18.77 7.66 -1.08
N TYR A 40 -18.55 7.71 -2.38
CA TYR A 40 -19.41 8.45 -3.29
C TYR A 40 -20.26 7.49 -4.10
N GLU A 41 -21.56 7.58 -3.87
CA GLU A 41 -22.58 6.79 -4.58
C GLU A 41 -23.62 7.70 -5.23
N LYS A 42 -24.23 7.22 -6.29
CA LYS A 42 -25.31 7.88 -7.00
C LYS A 42 -26.26 6.80 -7.55
N SER A 43 -27.55 6.96 -7.33
CA SER A 43 -28.57 5.97 -7.75
C SER A 43 -28.29 4.55 -7.26
N ASN A 44 -27.84 4.41 -6.00
CA ASN A 44 -27.47 3.14 -5.36
C ASN A 44 -26.24 2.43 -5.98
N GLU A 45 -25.46 3.12 -6.80
CA GLU A 45 -24.20 2.60 -7.34
C GLU A 45 -23.01 3.38 -6.79
N VAL A 46 -21.98 2.65 -6.33
CA VAL A 46 -20.73 3.26 -5.87
C VAL A 46 -19.85 3.61 -7.05
N PHE A 47 -19.51 4.88 -7.19
CA PHE A 47 -18.59 5.36 -8.20
C PHE A 47 -17.17 5.55 -7.71
N GLY A 48 -16.97 5.66 -6.40
CA GLY A 48 -15.65 5.73 -5.84
C GLY A 48 -15.63 5.63 -4.33
N VAL A 49 -14.47 5.23 -3.83
CA VAL A 49 -14.17 5.13 -2.40
C VAL A 49 -12.83 5.79 -2.11
N LEU A 50 -12.69 6.36 -0.93
CA LEU A 50 -11.45 6.98 -0.46
C LEU A 50 -11.24 6.63 1.00
N PRO A 51 -10.58 5.50 1.30
CA PRO A 51 -10.18 5.17 2.65
C PRO A 51 -9.07 6.10 3.12
N PHE A 52 -9.06 6.42 4.39
CA PHE A 52 -8.09 7.33 5.01
C PHE A 52 -7.75 6.90 6.43
N PHE A 53 -6.50 7.11 6.80
CA PHE A 53 -6.04 7.06 8.18
C PHE A 53 -6.26 8.42 8.82
N TYR A 54 -6.74 8.42 10.07
CA TYR A 54 -7.03 9.64 10.82
C TYR A 54 -6.42 9.56 12.21
N LYS A 55 -5.61 10.54 12.57
CA LYS A 55 -4.96 10.61 13.88
C LYS A 55 -5.11 11.99 14.51
N ASN A 56 -5.59 12.01 15.73
CA ASN A 56 -5.56 13.20 16.58
C ASN A 56 -4.28 13.20 17.41
N LYS A 57 -3.48 14.26 17.31
CA LYS A 57 -2.38 14.54 18.21
C LYS A 57 -2.70 15.86 18.91
N THR A 58 -3.13 15.79 20.17
CA THR A 58 -3.53 16.95 20.96
C THR A 58 -4.53 17.83 20.20
N ILE A 59 -4.09 18.98 19.68
CA ILE A 59 -4.89 19.94 18.91
C ILE A 59 -4.80 19.74 17.37
N LEU A 60 -3.85 18.91 16.91
CA LEU A 60 -3.61 18.69 15.48
C LEU A 60 -4.30 17.42 14.99
N LYS A 61 -5.10 17.59 13.95
CA LYS A 61 -5.78 16.51 13.24
C LYS A 61 -5.00 16.20 11.97
N PHE A 62 -4.55 14.95 11.84
CA PHE A 62 -3.82 14.45 10.69
C PHE A 62 -4.66 13.42 9.93
N LEU A 63 -4.74 13.59 8.62
CA LEU A 63 -5.33 12.64 7.71
C LEU A 63 -4.25 12.15 6.74
N GLY A 64 -4.11 10.84 6.56
CA GLY A 64 -3.03 10.33 5.70
C GLY A 64 -3.06 8.83 5.52
N LEU A 65 -1.86 8.24 5.57
CA LEU A 65 -1.66 6.80 5.43
C LEU A 65 -1.23 6.19 6.76
N PRO A 66 -1.69 4.98 7.07
CA PRO A 66 -1.10 4.21 8.15
C PRO A 66 0.32 3.73 7.77
N ILE A 67 1.08 3.38 8.79
CA ILE A 67 2.39 2.77 8.61
C ILE A 67 2.26 1.47 7.79
N PHE A 68 3.31 1.10 7.07
CA PHE A 68 3.38 -0.04 6.14
C PHE A 68 2.57 0.11 4.84
N SER A 69 1.71 1.12 4.69
CA SER A 69 0.98 1.34 3.45
C SER A 69 1.80 2.17 2.47
N GLN A 70 1.98 1.68 1.26
CA GLN A 70 2.71 2.41 0.20
C GLN A 70 1.85 3.50 -0.41
N HIS A 71 0.57 3.22 -0.60
CA HIS A 71 -0.42 4.16 -1.10
C HIS A 71 -1.76 3.94 -0.40
N LEU A 72 -2.52 5.00 -0.27
CA LEU A 72 -3.90 5.01 0.20
C LEU A 72 -4.52 6.30 -0.32
N GLY A 73 -5.53 6.16 -1.16
CA GLY A 73 -6.14 7.29 -1.86
C GLY A 73 -7.47 6.88 -2.50
N PRO A 74 -7.97 7.64 -3.46
CA PRO A 74 -9.21 7.29 -4.13
C PRO A 74 -9.07 6.03 -4.97
N TRP A 75 -10.16 5.27 -5.04
CA TRP A 75 -10.37 4.17 -5.96
C TRP A 75 -11.67 4.38 -6.69
N LEU A 76 -11.63 4.42 -8.03
CA LEU A 76 -12.77 4.76 -8.87
C LEU A 76 -13.31 3.53 -9.59
N ILE A 77 -14.62 3.42 -9.65
CA ILE A 77 -15.31 2.39 -10.41
C ILE A 77 -15.83 3.02 -11.69
N TYR A 78 -15.13 2.76 -12.79
CA TYR A 78 -15.46 3.36 -14.07
C TYR A 78 -16.64 2.63 -14.75
N PRO A 79 -17.64 3.37 -15.27
CA PRO A 79 -18.67 2.80 -16.10
C PRO A 79 -18.07 2.11 -17.35
N LYS A 80 -18.64 0.98 -17.75
CA LYS A 80 -18.18 0.25 -18.93
C LYS A 80 -18.38 1.09 -20.22
N GLY A 81 -17.39 1.01 -21.12
CA GLY A 81 -17.48 1.69 -22.44
C GLY A 81 -17.36 3.21 -22.43
N GLN A 82 -16.87 3.79 -21.33
CA GLN A 82 -16.74 5.25 -21.17
C GLN A 82 -15.67 5.83 -22.13
N LYS A 83 -16.03 6.87 -22.88
CA LYS A 83 -15.10 7.61 -23.75
C LYS A 83 -14.16 8.51 -22.92
N ASN A 84 -12.99 8.86 -23.45
CA ASN A 84 -11.98 9.65 -22.72
C ASN A 84 -12.49 10.99 -22.19
N ASN A 85 -13.27 11.74 -22.96
CA ASN A 85 -13.84 13.02 -22.54
C ASN A 85 -14.81 12.87 -21.36
N THR A 86 -15.70 11.87 -21.43
CA THR A 86 -16.65 11.56 -20.35
C THR A 86 -15.93 10.96 -19.15
N LYS A 87 -14.82 10.25 -19.34
CA LYS A 87 -13.98 9.74 -18.26
C LYS A 87 -13.39 10.88 -17.42
N LEU A 88 -12.85 11.92 -18.05
CA LEU A 88 -12.30 13.08 -17.33
C LEU A 88 -13.39 13.83 -16.54
N ALA A 89 -14.60 13.98 -17.09
CA ALA A 89 -15.71 14.59 -16.39
C ALA A 89 -16.15 13.73 -15.17
N PHE A 90 -16.21 12.44 -15.34
CA PHE A 90 -16.50 11.46 -14.29
C PHE A 90 -15.46 11.52 -13.15
N GLU A 91 -14.17 11.46 -13.49
CA GLU A 91 -13.09 11.57 -12.51
C GLU A 91 -13.19 12.87 -11.71
N LYS A 92 -13.44 14.00 -12.39
CA LYS A 92 -13.64 15.30 -11.73
C LYS A 92 -14.79 15.25 -10.75
N GLU A 93 -15.95 14.73 -11.15
CA GLU A 93 -17.12 14.62 -10.29
C GLU A 93 -16.84 13.74 -9.07
N VAL A 94 -16.38 12.51 -9.30
CA VAL A 94 -16.16 11.53 -8.24
C VAL A 94 -15.09 11.99 -7.26
N LEU A 95 -13.92 12.44 -7.75
CA LEU A 95 -12.83 12.89 -6.88
C LEU A 95 -13.22 14.12 -6.07
N THR A 96 -13.93 15.09 -6.67
CA THR A 96 -14.40 16.28 -5.95
C THR A 96 -15.34 15.89 -4.81
N ASN A 97 -16.28 14.97 -5.04
CA ASN A 97 -17.20 14.53 -4.01
C ASN A 97 -16.48 13.73 -2.90
N LEU A 98 -15.58 12.83 -3.27
CA LEU A 98 -14.79 12.07 -2.29
C LEU A 98 -13.96 13.00 -1.39
N ILE A 99 -13.31 14.02 -1.95
CA ILE A 99 -12.53 15.01 -1.18
C ILE A 99 -13.44 15.79 -0.22
N ASN A 100 -14.63 16.19 -0.67
CA ASN A 100 -15.59 16.92 0.17
C ASN A 100 -16.12 16.09 1.35
N LEU A 101 -16.15 14.76 1.21
CA LEU A 101 -16.58 13.81 2.26
C LEU A 101 -15.47 13.50 3.29
N LEU A 102 -14.23 13.93 3.04
CA LEU A 102 -13.15 13.74 4.01
C LEU A 102 -13.38 14.56 5.29
N PRO A 103 -13.00 14.04 6.45
CA PRO A 103 -13.04 14.81 7.69
C PRO A 103 -12.07 15.99 7.62
N LYS A 104 -12.45 17.10 8.24
CA LYS A 104 -11.56 18.28 8.35
C LYS A 104 -10.29 17.90 9.14
N ALA A 105 -9.13 18.20 8.58
CA ALA A 105 -7.83 17.97 9.18
C ALA A 105 -6.92 19.19 8.98
N ASN A 106 -5.95 19.37 9.89
CA ASN A 106 -4.95 20.44 9.78
C ASN A 106 -3.88 20.08 8.73
N VAL A 107 -3.60 18.80 8.61
CA VAL A 107 -2.66 18.26 7.61
C VAL A 107 -3.30 17.06 6.94
N SER A 108 -3.31 17.07 5.61
CA SER A 108 -3.82 15.96 4.80
C SER A 108 -2.77 15.51 3.80
N VAL A 109 -2.45 14.22 3.81
CA VAL A 109 -1.49 13.58 2.88
C VAL A 109 -2.17 12.40 2.21
N ILE A 110 -2.34 12.47 0.90
CA ILE A 110 -2.93 11.39 0.09
C ILE A 110 -1.86 10.89 -0.87
N LYS A 111 -1.60 9.59 -0.85
CA LYS A 111 -0.72 8.93 -1.82
C LYS A 111 -1.60 8.08 -2.73
N ALA A 112 -1.95 8.64 -3.87
CA ALA A 112 -2.82 7.95 -4.83
C ALA A 112 -2.13 6.73 -5.43
N HIS A 113 -2.94 5.71 -5.76
CA HIS A 113 -2.51 4.58 -6.57
C HIS A 113 -2.17 5.06 -7.99
N HIS A 114 -1.27 4.38 -8.68
CA HIS A 114 -0.82 4.75 -10.03
C HIS A 114 -1.95 4.81 -11.09
N SER A 115 -3.09 4.18 -10.83
CA SER A 115 -4.27 4.27 -11.69
C SER A 115 -4.93 5.65 -11.68
N ILE A 116 -4.69 6.46 -10.65
CA ILE A 116 -5.23 7.82 -10.55
C ILE A 116 -4.25 8.79 -11.19
N GLN A 117 -4.59 9.25 -12.38
CA GLN A 117 -3.77 10.18 -13.17
C GLN A 117 -4.31 11.61 -13.11
N ASN A 118 -5.60 11.80 -12.88
CA ASN A 118 -6.22 13.10 -12.78
C ASN A 118 -6.14 13.63 -11.35
N ILE A 119 -5.20 14.54 -11.11
CA ILE A 119 -5.00 15.17 -9.80
C ILE A 119 -5.64 16.56 -9.67
N LEU A 120 -6.21 17.10 -10.76
CA LEU A 120 -6.78 18.46 -10.77
C LEU A 120 -7.81 18.72 -9.67
N PRO A 121 -8.73 17.81 -9.34
CA PRO A 121 -9.68 18.03 -8.25
C PRO A 121 -9.01 18.26 -6.89
N PHE A 122 -7.85 17.63 -6.63
CA PHE A 122 -7.07 17.86 -5.42
C PHE A 122 -6.40 19.23 -5.43
N VAL A 123 -5.82 19.63 -6.57
CA VAL A 123 -5.19 20.96 -6.73
C VAL A 123 -6.22 22.06 -6.53
N TRP A 124 -7.41 21.95 -7.09
CA TRP A 124 -8.50 22.91 -6.90
C TRP A 124 -9.01 23.01 -5.46
N LYS A 125 -8.79 21.96 -4.67
CA LYS A 125 -9.09 21.94 -3.23
C LYS A 125 -7.91 22.37 -2.35
N GLY A 126 -6.84 22.92 -2.96
CA GLY A 126 -5.70 23.46 -2.24
C GLY A 126 -4.61 22.45 -1.87
N PHE A 127 -4.63 21.23 -2.42
CA PHE A 127 -3.54 20.29 -2.23
C PHE A 127 -2.35 20.64 -3.13
N ASN A 128 -1.15 20.62 -2.55
CA ASN A 128 0.09 20.61 -3.32
C ASN A 128 0.37 19.19 -3.78
N SER A 129 0.83 19.02 -5.02
CA SER A 129 1.10 17.71 -5.60
C SER A 129 2.57 17.49 -5.90
N THR A 130 3.02 16.26 -5.69
CA THR A 130 4.33 15.76 -6.12
C THR A 130 4.15 14.44 -6.83
N VAL A 131 5.06 14.13 -7.77
CA VAL A 131 5.04 12.86 -8.51
C VAL A 131 6.06 11.91 -7.92
N LYS A 132 5.66 10.64 -7.76
CA LYS A 132 6.54 9.52 -7.43
C LYS A 132 6.43 8.46 -8.51
N TYR A 133 7.55 7.86 -8.86
CA TYR A 133 7.60 6.77 -9.82
C TYR A 133 7.66 5.43 -9.09
N THR A 134 7.06 4.39 -9.69
CA THR A 134 7.17 3.01 -9.25
C THR A 134 7.33 2.10 -10.46
N TYR A 135 7.89 0.91 -10.21
CA TYR A 135 8.00 -0.12 -11.23
C TYR A 135 6.86 -1.13 -11.06
N ILE A 136 6.25 -1.52 -12.17
CA ILE A 136 5.20 -2.53 -12.20
C ILE A 136 5.71 -3.70 -13.03
N LEU A 137 5.83 -4.87 -12.38
CA LEU A 137 6.10 -6.11 -13.08
C LEU A 137 4.77 -6.68 -13.58
N LYS A 138 4.60 -6.61 -14.89
CA LYS A 138 3.48 -7.28 -15.57
C LYS A 138 3.83 -8.74 -15.81
N ASP A 139 2.80 -9.59 -15.88
CA ASP A 139 2.95 -11.00 -16.26
C ASP A 139 3.89 -11.81 -15.32
N ILE A 140 3.81 -11.54 -14.02
CA ILE A 140 4.64 -12.20 -13.00
C ILE A 140 4.48 -13.73 -12.99
N LEU A 141 3.40 -14.25 -13.58
CA LEU A 141 3.13 -15.68 -13.74
C LEU A 141 3.87 -16.31 -14.94
N LYS A 142 4.65 -15.54 -15.69
CA LYS A 142 5.51 -16.08 -16.73
C LYS A 142 6.58 -16.99 -16.15
N LYS A 143 7.07 -17.93 -16.99
CA LYS A 143 8.17 -18.81 -16.60
C LYS A 143 9.40 -18.00 -16.16
N GLU A 144 10.08 -18.45 -15.13
CA GLU A 144 11.28 -17.83 -14.56
C GLU A 144 12.32 -17.46 -15.61
N ALA A 145 12.57 -18.34 -16.60
CA ALA A 145 13.49 -18.07 -17.71
C ALA A 145 13.16 -16.77 -18.44
N THR A 146 11.87 -16.52 -18.75
CA THR A 146 11.42 -15.31 -19.44
C THR A 146 11.61 -14.07 -18.56
N LEU A 147 11.42 -14.19 -17.25
CA LEU A 147 11.68 -13.08 -16.32
C LEU A 147 13.18 -12.74 -16.27
N LEU A 148 14.04 -13.76 -16.20
CA LEU A 148 15.50 -13.58 -16.20
C LEU A 148 16.02 -12.96 -17.52
N GLU A 149 15.49 -13.37 -18.66
CA GLU A 149 15.86 -12.82 -19.98
C GLU A 149 15.56 -11.33 -20.09
N ASN A 150 14.48 -10.87 -19.46
CA ASN A 150 14.09 -9.46 -19.45
C ASN A 150 14.93 -8.58 -18.52
N LEU A 151 15.80 -9.16 -17.69
CA LEU A 151 16.72 -8.41 -16.84
C LEU A 151 17.95 -7.91 -17.61
N SER A 152 18.54 -6.81 -17.16
CA SER A 152 19.81 -6.34 -17.70
C SER A 152 20.91 -7.39 -17.51
N SER A 153 21.91 -7.38 -18.40
CA SER A 153 23.05 -8.32 -18.31
C SER A 153 23.81 -8.19 -16.99
N GLY A 154 23.93 -6.97 -16.45
CA GLY A 154 24.54 -6.71 -15.14
C GLY A 154 23.74 -7.36 -14.00
N THR A 155 22.41 -7.23 -14.00
CA THR A 155 21.55 -7.85 -13.00
C THR A 155 21.66 -9.37 -13.05
N ARG A 156 21.62 -9.99 -14.23
CA ARG A 156 21.81 -11.44 -14.39
C ARG A 156 23.15 -11.93 -13.86
N LYS A 157 24.25 -11.18 -14.13
CA LYS A 157 25.58 -11.52 -13.58
C LYS A 157 25.60 -11.43 -12.05
N ASN A 158 24.94 -10.42 -11.46
CA ASN A 158 24.87 -10.26 -10.00
C ASN A 158 24.08 -11.38 -9.35
N ILE A 159 22.95 -11.79 -9.94
CA ILE A 159 22.17 -12.95 -9.46
C ILE A 159 23.04 -14.21 -9.45
N LYS A 160 23.73 -14.52 -10.56
CA LYS A 160 24.63 -15.68 -10.65
C LYS A 160 25.77 -15.64 -9.64
N LYS A 161 26.29 -14.47 -9.30
CA LYS A 161 27.31 -14.31 -8.25
C LYS A 161 26.71 -14.55 -6.86
N ALA A 162 25.55 -13.95 -6.58
CA ALA A 162 24.87 -14.10 -5.29
C ALA A 162 24.51 -15.57 -4.99
N GLN A 163 24.01 -16.31 -5.98
CA GLN A 163 23.67 -17.74 -5.85
C GLN A 163 24.84 -18.66 -5.44
N LYS A 164 26.10 -18.19 -5.62
CA LYS A 164 27.29 -18.93 -5.16
C LYS A 164 27.64 -18.67 -3.70
N ILE A 165 27.12 -17.60 -3.12
CA ILE A 165 27.52 -17.07 -1.81
C ILE A 165 26.39 -17.23 -0.80
N VAL A 166 25.15 -17.01 -1.22
CA VAL A 166 23.98 -17.03 -0.36
C VAL A 166 22.89 -17.94 -0.89
N GLU A 167 22.14 -18.52 0.04
CA GLU A 167 20.92 -19.27 -0.21
C GLU A 167 19.71 -18.46 0.27
N ILE A 168 18.61 -18.53 -0.48
CA ILE A 168 17.35 -17.88 -0.11
C ILE A 168 16.43 -18.90 0.51
N SER A 169 15.98 -18.66 1.72
CA SER A 169 15.00 -19.47 2.44
C SER A 169 13.80 -18.66 2.89
N GLU A 170 12.64 -19.31 2.96
CA GLU A 170 11.46 -18.73 3.62
C GLU A 170 11.65 -18.84 5.13
N SER A 171 11.21 -17.82 5.86
CA SER A 171 11.22 -17.77 7.33
C SER A 171 9.85 -17.31 7.85
N GLU A 172 9.52 -17.75 9.05
CA GLU A 172 8.39 -17.24 9.82
C GLU A 172 8.84 -16.38 11.01
N ASP A 173 10.13 -16.22 11.19
CA ASP A 173 10.70 -15.44 12.28
C ASP A 173 10.71 -13.94 11.96
N VAL A 174 9.70 -13.26 12.48
CA VAL A 174 9.57 -11.80 12.36
C VAL A 174 10.65 -11.06 13.14
N SER A 175 11.25 -11.70 14.16
CA SER A 175 12.29 -11.07 14.97
C SER A 175 13.60 -10.91 14.19
N GLU A 176 13.98 -11.90 13.37
CA GLU A 176 15.13 -11.80 12.45
C GLU A 176 14.93 -10.66 11.44
N LEU A 177 13.73 -10.59 10.83
CA LEU A 177 13.36 -9.50 9.92
C LEU A 177 13.48 -8.14 10.62
N PHE A 178 12.91 -7.99 11.82
CA PHE A 178 12.92 -6.72 12.56
C PHE A 178 14.33 -6.30 12.96
N ASN A 179 15.17 -7.23 13.39
CA ASN A 179 16.58 -6.97 13.73
C ASN A 179 17.36 -6.40 12.55
N LEU A 180 17.18 -6.96 11.34
CA LEU A 180 17.85 -6.46 10.14
C LEU A 180 17.32 -5.08 9.72
N ILE A 181 16.02 -4.83 9.89
CA ILE A 181 15.44 -3.50 9.69
C ILE A 181 16.07 -2.50 10.66
N GLN A 182 16.17 -2.84 11.96
CA GLN A 182 16.81 -1.98 12.97
C GLN A 182 18.27 -1.67 12.61
N GLN A 183 19.04 -2.68 12.20
CA GLN A 183 20.43 -2.48 11.77
C GLN A 183 20.52 -1.52 10.57
N THR A 184 19.59 -1.63 9.61
CA THR A 184 19.54 -0.75 8.44
C THR A 184 19.24 0.69 8.81
N PHE A 185 18.26 0.91 9.70
CA PHE A 185 17.93 2.25 10.19
C PHE A 185 19.06 2.84 11.06
N ASN A 186 19.69 2.03 11.92
CA ASN A 186 20.80 2.45 12.75
C ASN A 186 22.01 2.90 11.90
N ARG A 187 22.33 2.19 10.81
CA ARG A 187 23.38 2.60 9.85
C ARG A 187 23.10 3.97 9.23
N GLN A 188 21.82 4.30 9.04
CA GLN A 188 21.39 5.59 8.53
C GLN A 188 21.16 6.65 9.62
N ARG A 189 21.48 6.34 10.88
CA ARG A 189 21.24 7.18 12.07
C ARG A 189 19.77 7.58 12.21
N MET A 190 18.86 6.72 11.81
CA MET A 190 17.42 6.91 11.86
C MET A 190 16.79 5.97 12.89
N LYS A 191 15.66 6.39 13.46
CA LYS A 191 14.81 5.51 14.28
C LYS A 191 13.81 4.77 13.41
N VAL A 192 13.62 3.48 13.67
CA VAL A 192 12.55 2.70 13.03
C VAL A 192 11.20 3.32 13.40
N PRO A 193 10.33 3.64 12.44
CA PRO A 193 9.06 4.33 12.69
C PRO A 193 7.96 3.42 13.27
N PHE A 194 8.27 2.17 13.57
CA PHE A 194 7.40 1.17 14.16
C PHE A 194 8.16 0.27 15.12
N ASN A 195 7.45 -0.50 15.94
CA ASN A 195 8.04 -1.48 16.84
C ASN A 195 7.82 -2.92 16.35
N GLY A 196 8.52 -3.89 16.98
CA GLY A 196 8.43 -5.30 16.60
C GLY A 196 7.01 -5.87 16.75
N ASN A 197 6.24 -5.45 17.75
CA ASN A 197 4.86 -5.92 17.93
C ASN A 197 3.93 -5.45 16.80
N GLN A 198 4.13 -4.24 16.28
CA GLN A 198 3.36 -3.76 15.11
C GLN A 198 3.67 -4.57 13.86
N LEU A 199 4.95 -4.91 13.64
CA LEU A 199 5.36 -5.74 12.52
C LEU A 199 4.84 -7.17 12.67
N LEU A 200 4.93 -7.76 13.86
CA LEU A 200 4.41 -9.10 14.16
C LEU A 200 2.88 -9.18 13.95
N ASN A 201 2.15 -8.19 14.45
CA ASN A 201 0.69 -8.12 14.26
C ASN A 201 0.33 -8.07 12.77
N LEU A 202 1.02 -7.23 11.99
CA LEU A 202 0.81 -7.15 10.54
C LEU A 202 1.12 -8.48 9.86
N TYR A 203 2.27 -9.09 10.21
CA TYR A 203 2.67 -10.39 9.65
C TYR A 203 1.61 -11.47 9.91
N ASN A 204 1.10 -11.57 11.14
CA ASN A 204 0.07 -12.54 11.49
C ASN A 204 -1.21 -12.34 10.65
N CYS A 205 -1.68 -11.09 10.51
CA CYS A 205 -2.82 -10.77 9.67
C CYS A 205 -2.58 -11.14 8.19
N CYS A 206 -1.38 -10.86 7.67
CA CYS A 206 -0.99 -11.21 6.30
C CYS A 206 -0.91 -12.74 6.13
N LYS A 207 -0.37 -13.47 7.11
CA LYS A 207 -0.25 -14.94 7.11
C LYS A 207 -1.63 -15.60 7.06
N GLU A 208 -2.59 -15.15 7.87
CA GLU A 208 -3.99 -15.62 7.85
C GLU A 208 -4.62 -15.43 6.45
N LYS A 209 -4.27 -14.34 5.76
CA LYS A 209 -4.75 -14.03 4.39
C LYS A 209 -3.89 -14.67 3.30
N LYS A 210 -2.85 -15.44 3.64
CA LYS A 210 -1.88 -16.03 2.69
C LYS A 210 -1.30 -14.99 1.73
N SER A 211 -1.04 -13.78 2.22
CA SER A 211 -0.65 -12.62 1.42
C SER A 211 0.74 -12.10 1.74
N CYS A 212 1.57 -12.85 2.49
CA CYS A 212 2.95 -12.46 2.73
C CYS A 212 3.91 -13.66 2.81
N LYS A 213 5.19 -13.36 2.54
CA LYS A 213 6.32 -14.26 2.76
C LYS A 213 7.50 -13.46 3.27
N ILE A 214 8.22 -14.00 4.25
CA ILE A 214 9.52 -13.48 4.66
C ILE A 214 10.59 -14.32 3.97
N LEU A 215 11.49 -13.67 3.25
CA LEU A 215 12.63 -14.30 2.59
C LEU A 215 13.92 -13.83 3.25
N LEU A 216 14.80 -14.74 3.55
CA LEU A 216 16.11 -14.48 4.14
C LEU A 216 17.21 -14.97 3.21
N ALA A 217 18.25 -14.17 3.01
CA ALA A 217 19.47 -14.56 2.33
C ALA A 217 20.53 -14.92 3.36
N LYS A 218 20.92 -16.20 3.44
CA LYS A 218 21.90 -16.73 4.39
C LYS A 218 23.14 -17.21 3.66
N ASP A 219 24.31 -17.02 4.24
CA ASP A 219 25.54 -17.64 3.75
C ASP A 219 25.70 -19.08 4.27
N LYS A 220 26.81 -19.72 3.89
CA LYS A 220 27.13 -21.10 4.31
C LYS A 220 27.35 -21.26 5.82
N GLU A 221 27.59 -20.17 6.52
CA GLU A 221 27.77 -20.12 7.99
C GLU A 221 26.47 -19.76 8.71
N ASN A 222 25.32 -19.71 7.96
CA ASN A 222 24.01 -19.28 8.44
C ASN A 222 23.92 -17.80 8.87
N ASN A 223 24.90 -16.94 8.52
CA ASN A 223 24.76 -15.52 8.76
C ASN A 223 23.72 -14.92 7.82
N ILE A 224 22.82 -14.12 8.36
CA ILE A 224 21.76 -13.47 7.58
C ILE A 224 22.28 -12.13 7.05
N HIS A 225 22.33 -11.99 5.73
CA HIS A 225 22.82 -10.78 5.06
C HIS A 225 21.69 -9.86 4.57
N LEU A 226 20.54 -10.43 4.25
CA LEU A 226 19.40 -9.70 3.72
C LEU A 226 18.09 -10.34 4.18
N SER A 227 17.10 -9.51 4.44
CA SER A 227 15.71 -9.94 4.62
C SER A 227 14.79 -9.13 3.72
N LEU A 228 13.72 -9.77 3.27
CA LEU A 228 12.66 -9.16 2.49
C LEU A 228 11.34 -9.70 3.02
N ILE A 229 10.39 -8.81 3.30
CA ILE A 229 8.99 -9.19 3.41
C ILE A 229 8.29 -8.84 2.10
N HIS A 230 7.73 -9.86 1.46
CA HIS A 230 6.89 -9.72 0.28
C HIS A 230 5.43 -9.78 0.71
N ILE A 231 4.66 -8.78 0.32
CA ILE A 231 3.24 -8.61 0.69
C ILE A 231 2.45 -8.40 -0.60
#